data_da6a7b244a858039cc1d8a87e9ffa604
#
_entry.id   da6a7b244a858039cc1d8a87e9ffa604
#
_cell.length_a   1.000
_cell.length_b   1.000
_cell.length_c   1.000
_cell.angle_alpha   90.00
_cell.angle_beta   90.00
_cell.angle_gamma   90.00
#
_symmetry.space_group_name_H-M   'P 1'
#
loop_
_entity.id
_entity.type
_entity.pdbx_description
1 polymer ?
#
loop_
_entity_poly.entity_id
_entity_poly.type
_entity_poly.pdbx_seq_one_letter_code
_entity_poly.pdbx_strand_id
1 'polypeptide(L)'
;GYAGKMLSMAAKKFGLKCKIFMGAKDIQRQRPNVLAMKKNGATIVPVKTGSQTLVDAVSECMRYWVSNCDTTHMCVGSTVGPNIFIKICAWSTAQISRELYKQVKEEFGRIPKKMKLLNCVGGGSSAMGFWNEFMDTDAEFIGIEAGGPKNSKLHAAPLTNGSKIGILHGS
;
A
#
# COMPACT_ATOMS: atom_id res chain seq x y z
N GLY A 1 2.82 -3.90 -7.50
CA GLY A 1 1.83 -3.87 -8.59
C GLY A 1 1.18 -2.52 -8.79
N TYR A 2 0.04 -2.25 -8.16
CA TYR A 2 -0.73 -1.02 -8.40
C TYR A 2 0.05 0.25 -8.03
N ALA A 3 0.68 0.30 -6.86
CA ALA A 3 1.48 1.45 -6.44
C ALA A 3 2.60 1.79 -7.45
N GLY A 4 3.33 0.78 -7.94
CA GLY A 4 4.35 0.97 -8.97
C GLY A 4 3.76 1.50 -10.28
N LYS A 5 2.57 1.04 -10.69
CA LYS A 5 1.87 1.57 -11.86
C LYS A 5 1.57 3.06 -11.70
N MET A 6 1.01 3.48 -10.56
CA MET A 6 0.70 4.88 -10.30
C MET A 6 1.96 5.75 -10.22
N LEU A 7 3.01 5.26 -9.55
CA LEU A 7 4.30 5.95 -9.49
C LEU A 7 4.91 6.13 -10.88
N SER A 8 4.85 5.10 -11.73
CA SER A 8 5.36 5.20 -13.10
C SER A 8 4.63 6.23 -13.96
N MET A 9 3.31 6.37 -13.75
CA MET A 9 2.51 7.41 -14.40
C MET A 9 2.92 8.81 -13.94
N ALA A 10 3.07 9.01 -12.64
CA ALA A 10 3.52 10.28 -12.06
C ALA A 10 4.92 10.64 -12.56
N ALA A 11 5.87 9.70 -12.49
CA ALA A 11 7.23 9.92 -12.97
C ALA A 11 7.25 10.32 -14.45
N LYS A 12 6.48 9.65 -15.29
CA LYS A 12 6.33 10.01 -16.71
C LYS A 12 5.81 11.44 -16.89
N LYS A 13 4.78 11.82 -16.11
CA LYS A 13 4.19 13.17 -16.17
C LYS A 13 5.20 14.26 -15.81
N PHE A 14 6.09 13.99 -14.85
CA PHE A 14 7.11 14.94 -14.39
C PHE A 14 8.47 14.79 -15.11
N GLY A 15 8.58 13.95 -16.12
CA GLY A 15 9.84 13.71 -16.84
C GLY A 15 10.93 13.03 -16.02
N LEU A 16 10.56 12.32 -14.96
CA LEU A 16 11.50 11.67 -14.05
C LEU A 16 11.76 10.21 -14.46
N LYS A 17 13.01 9.77 -14.26
CA LYS A 17 13.36 8.35 -14.39
C LYS A 17 12.72 7.58 -13.23
N CYS A 18 12.16 6.40 -13.53
CA CYS A 18 11.50 5.56 -12.53
C CYS A 18 12.08 4.15 -12.56
N LYS A 19 12.56 3.66 -11.42
CA LYS A 19 12.96 2.26 -11.21
C LYS A 19 11.99 1.61 -10.24
N ILE A 20 11.50 0.42 -10.58
CA ILE A 20 10.56 -0.33 -9.75
C ILE A 20 11.16 -1.69 -9.46
N PHE A 21 11.51 -1.92 -8.19
CA PHE A 21 11.98 -3.21 -7.70
C PHE A 21 10.77 -4.10 -7.45
N MET A 22 10.80 -5.31 -8.00
CA MET A 22 9.66 -6.22 -7.90
C MET A 22 10.13 -7.66 -7.83
N GLY A 23 9.58 -8.44 -6.91
CA GLY A 23 9.92 -9.86 -6.80
C GLY A 23 9.60 -10.61 -8.08
N ALA A 24 10.49 -11.54 -8.49
CA ALA A 24 10.35 -12.27 -9.75
C ALA A 24 9.02 -13.03 -9.84
N LYS A 25 8.54 -13.61 -8.73
CA LYS A 25 7.23 -14.27 -8.65
C LYS A 25 6.08 -13.28 -8.82
N ASP A 26 6.20 -12.08 -8.26
CA ASP A 26 5.18 -11.05 -8.35
C ASP A 26 5.12 -10.43 -9.75
N ILE A 27 6.25 -10.33 -10.46
CA ILE A 27 6.28 -9.93 -11.87
C ILE A 27 5.39 -10.85 -12.73
N GLN A 28 5.45 -12.16 -12.47
CA GLN A 28 4.61 -13.12 -13.20
C GLN A 28 3.13 -12.98 -12.84
N ARG A 29 2.82 -12.89 -11.54
CA ARG A 29 1.44 -12.76 -11.02
C ARG A 29 0.75 -11.48 -11.45
N GLN A 30 1.51 -10.40 -11.58
CA GLN A 30 1.00 -9.04 -11.85
C GLN A 30 1.41 -8.53 -13.22
N ARG A 31 1.51 -9.41 -14.20
CA ARG A 31 1.95 -9.10 -15.57
C ARG A 31 1.23 -7.89 -16.20
N PRO A 32 -0.09 -7.69 -16.06
CA PRO A 32 -0.77 -6.50 -16.59
C PRO A 32 -0.23 -5.19 -16.02
N ASN A 33 0.03 -5.14 -14.70
CA ASN A 33 0.64 -3.96 -14.06
C ASN A 33 2.07 -3.73 -14.54
N VAL A 34 2.85 -4.80 -14.70
CA VAL A 34 4.23 -4.72 -15.22
C VAL A 34 4.26 -4.14 -16.65
N LEU A 35 3.35 -4.56 -17.50
CA LEU A 35 3.22 -4.02 -18.86
C LEU A 35 2.85 -2.53 -18.84
N ALA A 36 1.92 -2.14 -17.98
CA ALA A 36 1.54 -0.73 -17.81
C ALA A 36 2.73 0.14 -17.32
N MET A 37 3.49 -0.35 -16.34
CA MET A 37 4.69 0.33 -15.84
C MET A 37 5.74 0.53 -16.94
N LYS A 38 6.01 -0.51 -17.73
CA LYS A 38 6.93 -0.44 -18.88
C LYS A 38 6.44 0.55 -19.95
N LYS A 39 5.14 0.56 -20.25
CA LYS A 39 4.53 1.53 -21.18
C LYS A 39 4.68 2.98 -20.70
N ASN A 40 4.73 3.19 -19.40
CA ASN A 40 5.01 4.49 -18.80
C ASN A 40 6.51 4.86 -18.77
N GLY A 41 7.38 3.99 -19.25
CA GLY A 41 8.84 4.22 -19.30
C GLY A 41 9.59 3.80 -18.03
N ALA A 42 8.95 3.10 -17.10
CA ALA A 42 9.64 2.63 -15.91
C ALA A 42 10.53 1.41 -16.19
N THR A 43 11.69 1.38 -15.55
CA THR A 43 12.60 0.23 -15.52
C THR A 43 12.18 -0.73 -14.42
N ILE A 44 11.84 -1.96 -14.78
CA ILE A 44 11.51 -3.01 -13.80
C ILE A 44 12.78 -3.77 -13.43
N VAL A 45 13.11 -3.78 -12.15
CA VAL A 45 14.27 -4.51 -11.61
C VAL A 45 13.74 -5.79 -10.94
N PRO A 46 13.95 -6.97 -11.55
CA PRO A 46 13.47 -8.22 -10.98
C PRO A 46 14.37 -8.64 -9.82
N VAL A 47 13.75 -8.86 -8.66
CA VAL A 47 14.45 -9.37 -7.47
C VAL A 47 14.27 -10.88 -7.40
N LYS A 48 15.39 -11.59 -7.52
CA LYS A 48 15.45 -13.08 -7.57
C LYS A 48 15.94 -13.70 -6.29
N THR A 49 16.34 -12.92 -5.31
CA THR A 49 16.82 -13.37 -3.99
C THR A 49 15.67 -13.67 -3.05
N GLY A 50 15.91 -14.48 -2.03
CA GLY A 50 14.97 -14.78 -0.97
C GLY A 50 13.66 -15.39 -1.46
N SER A 51 12.54 -14.91 -0.94
CA SER A 51 11.18 -15.34 -1.32
C SER A 51 10.78 -14.95 -2.74
N GLN A 52 11.49 -14.01 -3.35
CA GLN A 52 11.19 -13.38 -4.64
C GLN A 52 9.83 -12.65 -4.65
N THR A 53 9.43 -12.12 -3.49
CA THR A 53 8.19 -11.38 -3.29
C THR A 53 8.45 -9.98 -2.74
N LEU A 54 7.41 -9.30 -2.25
CA LEU A 54 7.45 -7.91 -1.81
C LEU A 54 8.54 -7.61 -0.78
N VAL A 55 8.74 -8.48 0.22
CA VAL A 55 9.72 -8.25 1.30
C VAL A 55 11.14 -8.08 0.76
N ASP A 56 11.55 -8.95 -0.16
CA ASP A 56 12.89 -8.88 -0.76
C ASP A 56 13.00 -7.70 -1.73
N ALA A 57 11.92 -7.39 -2.44
CA ALA A 57 11.86 -6.23 -3.32
C ALA A 57 12.02 -4.90 -2.56
N VAL A 58 11.39 -4.76 -1.39
CA VAL A 58 11.55 -3.58 -0.53
C VAL A 58 12.98 -3.50 0.00
N SER A 59 13.54 -4.61 0.49
CA SER A 59 14.91 -4.66 0.99
C SER A 59 15.94 -4.27 -0.09
N GLU A 60 15.75 -4.74 -1.32
CA GLU A 60 16.63 -4.40 -2.44
C GLU A 60 16.48 -2.94 -2.88
N CYS A 61 15.25 -2.43 -2.87
CA CYS A 61 14.97 -1.01 -3.12
C CYS A 61 15.67 -0.10 -2.10
N MET A 62 15.62 -0.46 -0.81
CA MET A 62 16.31 0.27 0.26
C MET A 62 17.83 0.25 0.07
N ARG A 63 18.43 -0.92 -0.22
CA ARG A 63 19.88 -1.03 -0.48
C ARG A 63 20.29 -0.14 -1.64
N TYR A 64 19.53 -0.20 -2.74
CA TYR A 64 19.79 0.64 -3.89
C TYR A 64 19.70 2.13 -3.55
N TRP A 65 18.65 2.53 -2.82
CA TRP A 65 18.45 3.93 -2.44
C TRP A 65 19.58 4.45 -1.53
N VAL A 66 19.98 3.71 -0.51
CA VAL A 66 21.08 4.11 0.39
C VAL A 66 22.38 4.34 -0.39
N SER A 67 22.64 3.52 -1.40
CA SER A 67 23.83 3.67 -2.27
C SER A 67 23.71 4.78 -3.30
N ASN A 68 22.55 5.40 -3.48
CA ASN A 68 22.28 6.41 -4.50
C ASN A 68 21.43 7.58 -3.96
N CYS A 69 21.47 7.84 -2.67
CA CYS A 69 20.59 8.81 -2.02
C CYS A 69 20.72 10.25 -2.55
N ASP A 70 21.90 10.62 -3.06
CA ASP A 70 22.16 11.96 -3.59
C ASP A 70 21.41 12.25 -4.91
N THR A 71 21.04 11.20 -5.64
CA THR A 71 20.44 11.32 -6.98
C THR A 71 19.10 10.64 -7.12
N THR A 72 18.67 9.91 -6.09
CA THR A 72 17.43 9.14 -6.12
C THR A 72 16.57 9.38 -4.89
N HIS A 73 15.27 9.38 -5.10
CA HIS A 73 14.27 9.43 -4.03
C HIS A 73 13.54 8.09 -3.94
N MET A 74 13.44 7.54 -2.74
CA MET A 74 12.65 6.33 -2.49
C MET A 74 11.20 6.71 -2.21
N CYS A 75 10.28 6.19 -3.01
CA CYS A 75 8.85 6.39 -2.83
C CYS A 75 8.25 5.21 -2.09
N VAL A 76 7.72 5.46 -0.90
CA VAL A 76 6.97 4.51 -0.08
C VAL A 76 5.52 4.97 -0.02
N GLY A 77 4.60 4.10 -0.44
CA GLY A 77 3.16 4.40 -0.49
C GLY A 77 2.36 3.61 0.56
N SER A 78 2.93 3.37 1.75
CA SER A 78 2.28 2.61 2.82
C SER A 78 2.35 3.36 4.15
N THR A 79 1.51 2.97 5.12
CA THR A 79 1.52 3.50 6.50
C THR A 79 2.52 2.74 7.37
N VAL A 80 3.71 2.49 6.85
CA VAL A 80 4.83 1.83 7.51
C VAL A 80 6.06 2.76 7.50
N GLY A 81 6.98 2.56 8.43
CA GLY A 81 8.19 3.37 8.57
C GLY A 81 8.01 4.57 9.50
N PRO A 82 8.79 5.65 9.31
CA PRO A 82 8.71 6.85 10.15
C PRO A 82 7.33 7.49 10.16
N ASN A 83 6.94 8.04 11.30
CA ASN A 83 5.60 8.63 11.53
C ASN A 83 5.17 9.65 10.46
N ILE A 84 6.13 10.43 9.93
CA ILE A 84 5.82 11.40 8.88
C ILE A 84 5.29 10.73 7.60
N PHE A 85 5.83 9.58 7.20
CA PHE A 85 5.34 8.83 6.05
C PHE A 85 3.93 8.29 6.28
N ILE A 86 3.66 7.80 7.50
CA ILE A 86 2.32 7.33 7.89
C ILE A 86 1.30 8.47 7.75
N LYS A 87 1.61 9.66 8.26
CA LYS A 87 0.75 10.85 8.18
C LYS A 87 0.50 11.29 6.73
N ILE A 88 1.55 11.36 5.90
CA ILE A 88 1.43 11.74 4.49
C ILE A 88 0.57 10.72 3.74
N CYS A 89 0.81 9.42 3.93
CA CYS A 89 0.04 8.37 3.28
C CYS A 89 -1.43 8.39 3.72
N ALA A 90 -1.70 8.50 5.03
CA ALA A 90 -3.05 8.57 5.55
C ALA A 90 -3.79 9.80 5.01
N TRP A 91 -3.17 10.98 5.04
CA TRP A 91 -3.76 12.21 4.52
C TRP A 91 -4.06 12.14 3.02
N SER A 92 -3.14 11.60 2.23
CA SER A 92 -3.31 11.46 0.78
C SER A 92 -4.43 10.47 0.43
N THR A 93 -4.49 9.33 1.12
CA THR A 93 -5.51 8.30 0.89
C THR A 93 -6.87 8.67 1.48
N ALA A 94 -6.93 9.60 2.45
CA ALA A 94 -8.17 10.12 3.03
C ALA A 94 -9.06 10.86 2.01
N GLN A 95 -8.57 11.16 0.81
CA GLN A 95 -9.42 11.68 -0.26
C GLN A 95 -10.63 10.76 -0.52
N ILE A 96 -10.43 9.44 -0.43
CA ILE A 96 -11.50 8.44 -0.60
C ILE A 96 -12.59 8.62 0.46
N SER A 97 -12.21 8.76 1.73
CA SER A 97 -13.19 8.94 2.82
C SER A 97 -13.89 10.30 2.77
N ARG A 98 -13.19 11.37 2.35
CA ARG A 98 -13.80 12.69 2.16
C ARG A 98 -14.92 12.66 1.12
N GLU A 99 -14.65 12.04 -0.02
CA GLU A 99 -15.66 11.88 -1.07
C GLU A 99 -16.82 11.01 -0.61
N LEU A 100 -16.53 9.85 0.00
CA LEU A 100 -17.54 8.94 0.52
C LEU A 100 -18.41 9.60 1.61
N TYR A 101 -17.79 10.31 2.55
CA TYR A 101 -18.50 11.01 3.62
C TYR A 101 -19.50 12.04 3.07
N LYS A 102 -19.08 12.79 2.04
CA LYS A 102 -19.93 13.75 1.35
C LYS A 102 -21.10 13.04 0.65
N GLN A 103 -20.81 12.01 -0.13
CA GLN A 103 -21.83 11.23 -0.85
C GLN A 103 -22.86 10.60 0.08
N VAL A 104 -22.42 10.00 1.21
CA VAL A 104 -23.33 9.43 2.20
C VAL A 104 -24.22 10.49 2.84
N LYS A 105 -23.67 11.68 3.14
CA LYS A 105 -24.48 12.79 3.65
C LYS A 105 -25.48 13.31 2.63
N GLU A 106 -25.12 13.41 1.37
CA GLU A 106 -26.00 13.83 0.28
C GLU A 106 -27.18 12.86 0.09
N GLU A 107 -26.88 11.55 0.14
CA GLU A 107 -27.88 10.51 -0.11
C GLU A 107 -28.81 10.27 1.09
N PHE A 108 -28.28 10.24 2.31
CA PHE A 108 -29.03 9.88 3.52
C PHE A 108 -29.34 11.08 4.44
N GLY A 109 -28.94 12.30 4.08
CA GLY A 109 -29.07 13.50 4.91
C GLY A 109 -28.18 13.52 6.15
N ARG A 110 -27.59 12.40 6.52
CA ARG A 110 -26.69 12.21 7.69
C ARG A 110 -25.82 10.99 7.49
N ILE A 111 -24.81 10.83 8.33
CA ILE A 111 -24.09 9.55 8.44
C ILE A 111 -24.98 8.55 9.19
N PRO A 112 -25.35 7.40 8.59
CA PRO A 112 -26.18 6.40 9.25
C PRO A 112 -25.49 5.84 10.49
N LYS A 113 -26.26 5.65 11.58
CA LYS A 113 -25.73 5.00 12.78
C LYS A 113 -25.34 3.56 12.48
N LYS A 114 -24.22 3.10 13.08
CA LYS A 114 -23.68 1.74 12.90
C LYS A 114 -23.43 1.37 11.43
N MET A 115 -23.12 2.34 10.59
CA MET A 115 -22.66 2.07 9.22
C MET A 115 -21.40 1.23 9.26
N LYS A 116 -21.34 0.15 8.46
CA LYS A 116 -20.17 -0.75 8.41
C LYS A 116 -19.23 -0.35 7.28
N LEU A 117 -17.98 -0.07 7.62
CA LEU A 117 -16.92 0.27 6.68
C LEU A 117 -15.90 -0.86 6.62
N LEU A 118 -15.99 -1.68 5.57
CA LEU A 118 -15.14 -2.83 5.36
C LEU A 118 -13.95 -2.46 4.47
N ASN A 119 -12.73 -2.82 4.88
CA ASN A 119 -11.54 -2.62 4.06
C ASN A 119 -10.51 -3.74 4.28
N CYS A 120 -9.73 -4.03 3.24
CA CYS A 120 -8.58 -4.91 3.35
C CYS A 120 -7.46 -4.21 4.13
N VAL A 121 -6.81 -4.97 5.01
CA VAL A 121 -5.66 -4.49 5.77
C VAL A 121 -4.41 -5.27 5.36
N GLY A 122 -3.51 -4.59 4.66
CA GLY A 122 -2.15 -5.05 4.39
C GLY A 122 -1.18 -4.18 5.18
N GLY A 123 -0.50 -3.23 4.52
CA GLY A 123 0.30 -2.20 5.21
C GLY A 123 -0.51 -1.09 5.90
N GLY A 124 -1.84 -1.09 5.78
CA GLY A 124 -2.75 -0.20 6.51
C GLY A 124 -3.13 1.10 5.78
N SER A 125 -2.46 1.49 4.71
CA SER A 125 -2.71 2.79 4.04
C SER A 125 -4.14 2.95 3.54
N SER A 126 -4.70 1.91 2.94
CA SER A 126 -6.08 1.91 2.44
C SER A 126 -7.08 2.04 3.58
N ALA A 127 -6.91 1.28 4.65
CA ALA A 127 -7.78 1.33 5.83
C ALA A 127 -7.73 2.69 6.52
N MET A 128 -6.52 3.21 6.78
CA MET A 128 -6.31 4.52 7.39
C MET A 128 -6.96 5.64 6.57
N GLY A 129 -6.81 5.62 5.25
CA GLY A 129 -7.42 6.61 4.38
C GLY A 129 -8.94 6.46 4.28
N PHE A 130 -9.45 5.23 4.13
CA PHE A 130 -10.87 4.96 3.94
C PHE A 130 -11.70 5.27 5.20
N TRP A 131 -11.15 5.08 6.38
CA TRP A 131 -11.85 5.31 7.65
C TRP A 131 -11.68 6.73 8.21
N ASN A 132 -10.74 7.52 7.68
CA ASN A 132 -10.28 8.78 8.27
C ASN A 132 -11.42 9.74 8.66
N GLU A 133 -12.34 10.05 7.74
CA GLU A 133 -13.42 11.01 7.98
C GLU A 133 -14.56 10.44 8.87
N PHE A 134 -14.53 9.15 9.12
CA PHE A 134 -15.56 8.47 9.91
C PHE A 134 -15.12 8.16 11.34
N MET A 135 -13.88 8.48 11.72
CA MET A 135 -13.30 8.13 13.03
C MET A 135 -14.10 8.67 14.21
N ASP A 136 -14.69 9.86 14.04
CA ASP A 136 -15.51 10.53 15.07
C ASP A 136 -17.02 10.26 14.91
N THR A 137 -17.38 9.16 14.22
CA THR A 137 -18.78 8.75 14.01
C THR A 137 -19.07 7.41 14.69
N ASP A 138 -20.35 7.00 14.73
CA ASP A 138 -20.77 5.68 15.23
C ASP A 138 -20.52 4.54 14.21
N ALA A 139 -19.67 4.75 13.20
CA ALA A 139 -19.38 3.74 12.20
C ALA A 139 -18.58 2.57 12.78
N GLU A 140 -18.88 1.38 12.33
CA GLU A 140 -18.16 0.15 12.67
C GLU A 140 -17.09 -0.13 11.61
N PHE A 141 -15.82 -0.21 12.03
CA PHE A 141 -14.68 -0.47 11.14
C PHE A 141 -14.34 -1.95 11.12
N ILE A 142 -14.38 -2.56 9.94
CA ILE A 142 -14.09 -3.98 9.75
C ILE A 142 -12.86 -4.12 8.86
N GLY A 143 -11.72 -4.50 9.45
CA GLY A 143 -10.48 -4.79 8.75
C GLY A 143 -10.40 -6.26 8.35
N ILE A 144 -10.04 -6.53 7.10
CA ILE A 144 -9.92 -7.89 6.56
C ILE A 144 -8.46 -8.14 6.21
N GLU A 145 -7.84 -9.07 6.91
CA GLU A 145 -6.47 -9.52 6.67
C GLU A 145 -6.41 -10.85 5.91
N ALA A 146 -5.29 -11.11 5.26
CA ALA A 146 -5.07 -12.38 4.54
C ALA A 146 -4.70 -13.50 5.53
N GLY A 147 -5.70 -14.24 6.00
CA GLY A 147 -5.56 -15.28 7.03
C GLY A 147 -4.89 -16.56 6.57
N GLY A 148 -4.76 -16.80 5.26
CA GLY A 148 -4.23 -18.05 4.72
C GLY A 148 -5.12 -19.26 5.00
N PRO A 149 -4.64 -20.47 4.74
CA PRO A 149 -5.35 -21.71 5.09
C PRO A 149 -5.53 -21.84 6.59
N LYS A 150 -6.66 -22.41 7.02
CA LYS A 150 -6.97 -22.66 8.43
C LYS A 150 -5.82 -23.48 9.08
N ASN A 151 -5.38 -23.04 10.25
CA ASN A 151 -4.26 -23.62 10.99
C ASN A 151 -2.88 -23.54 10.31
N SER A 152 -2.72 -22.72 9.28
CA SER A 152 -1.44 -22.49 8.63
C SER A 152 -0.65 -21.37 9.31
N LYS A 153 0.67 -21.52 9.38
CA LYS A 153 1.59 -20.42 9.74
C LYS A 153 1.85 -19.48 8.55
N LEU A 154 1.36 -19.82 7.35
CA LEU A 154 1.48 -19.04 6.13
C LEU A 154 0.32 -18.06 6.01
N HIS A 155 0.39 -16.95 6.74
CA HIS A 155 -0.61 -15.90 6.72
C HIS A 155 0.05 -14.52 6.70
N ALA A 156 -0.72 -13.49 6.30
CA ALA A 156 -0.36 -12.08 6.43
C ALA A 156 -1.44 -11.36 7.25
N ALA A 157 -1.76 -11.92 8.40
CA ALA A 157 -2.79 -11.45 9.32
C ALA A 157 -2.21 -11.20 10.73
N PRO A 158 -1.27 -10.24 10.89
CA PRO A 158 -0.57 -9.99 12.14
C PRO A 158 -1.50 -9.48 13.25
N LEU A 159 -2.48 -8.66 12.92
CA LEU A 159 -3.41 -8.09 13.92
C LEU A 159 -4.36 -9.16 14.45
N THR A 160 -4.98 -9.93 13.54
CA THR A 160 -5.93 -10.99 13.90
C THR A 160 -5.28 -12.11 14.72
N ASN A 161 -4.04 -12.46 14.40
CA ASN A 161 -3.32 -13.54 15.07
C ASN A 161 -2.50 -13.08 16.29
N GLY A 162 -2.62 -11.82 16.70
CA GLY A 162 -1.93 -11.29 17.87
C GLY A 162 -0.40 -11.31 17.76
N SER A 163 0.13 -11.06 16.58
CA SER A 163 1.57 -11.03 16.34
C SER A 163 2.24 -9.89 17.11
N LYS A 164 3.50 -10.12 17.51
CA LYS A 164 4.31 -9.08 18.14
C LYS A 164 4.70 -8.01 17.12
N ILE A 165 5.03 -6.81 17.63
CA ILE A 165 5.61 -5.74 16.81
C ILE A 165 6.88 -6.27 16.14
N GLY A 166 7.00 -6.04 14.85
CA GLY A 166 8.12 -6.54 14.05
C GLY A 166 8.11 -5.96 12.63
N ILE A 167 8.97 -6.48 11.79
CA ILE A 167 9.10 -6.06 10.41
C ILE A 167 7.96 -6.66 9.59
N LEU A 168 7.16 -5.79 8.96
CA LEU A 168 6.11 -6.17 8.02
C LEU A 168 6.58 -5.86 6.60
N HIS A 169 6.66 -6.90 5.74
CA HIS A 169 7.04 -6.74 4.33
C HIS A 169 8.33 -5.91 4.08
N GLY A 170 9.32 -6.05 4.95
CA GLY A 170 10.62 -5.38 4.82
C GLY A 170 10.71 -3.98 5.41
N SER A 171 9.71 -3.55 6.19
CA SER A 171 9.72 -2.25 6.88
C SER A 171 9.11 -2.33 8.26
#